data_002909a8d39d27af42c704c83aa08a5a
#
_entry.id   002909a8d39d27af42c704c83aa08a5a
#
_cell.length_a   1.000
_cell.length_b   1.000
_cell.length_c   1.000
_cell.angle_alpha   90.00
_cell.angle_beta   90.00
_cell.angle_gamma   90.00
#
_symmetry.space_group_name_H-M   'P 1'
#
loop_
_entity.id
_entity.type
_entity.pdbx_description
1 polymer ?
#
loop_
_entity_poly.entity_id
_entity_poly.type
_entity_poly.pdbx_seq_one_letter_code
_entity_poly.pdbx_strand_id
1 'polypeptide(L)'
;MIERILAIIVPVFGVIAVGYGYARLRGERVRSEAGALNVLNLNLLGPLLCFTALAAKDFEIAQRAPLLAGAAIVIAVSGLLAWPIARLAGFDARTFVPPMMFNNCGNMGLPLAVLAFGPAALGPAVAMFVLSNTLHFSLGVRIVAHGQVPWRHSLRLLANPMMIGTAIGLAFAVARPPFPQPLFDALKLLGDACIPMMLFALGIRMVDVTARDWRIGVIGAIVCPVVGLAGAFVADALLALDATGRGQLFLFAALPPAVLNFMLAEVYRQEPEKVASITLVGNLAAVASVPAGLALGLAS
;
A
#
# COMPACT_ATOMS: atom_id res chain seq x y z
N MET A 1 -9.02 -23.96 0.90
CA MET A 1 -8.60 -22.69 0.29
C MET A 1 -9.54 -21.54 0.68
N ILE A 2 -10.85 -21.64 0.43
CA ILE A 2 -11.83 -20.58 0.74
C ILE A 2 -11.81 -20.19 2.22
N GLU A 3 -11.87 -21.15 3.16
CA GLU A 3 -11.81 -20.89 4.59
C GLU A 3 -10.55 -20.13 5.02
N ARG A 4 -9.39 -20.49 4.45
CA ARG A 4 -8.13 -19.80 4.71
C ARG A 4 -8.17 -18.35 4.21
N ILE A 5 -8.73 -18.12 3.03
CA ILE A 5 -8.88 -16.77 2.47
C ILE A 5 -9.84 -15.94 3.32
N LEU A 6 -10.97 -16.50 3.74
CA LEU A 6 -11.92 -15.83 4.63
C LEU A 6 -11.29 -15.48 5.99
N ALA A 7 -10.50 -16.38 6.58
CA ALA A 7 -9.78 -16.12 7.83
C ALA A 7 -8.80 -14.94 7.73
N ILE A 8 -8.27 -14.66 6.54
CA ILE A 8 -7.38 -13.51 6.28
C ILE A 8 -8.19 -12.22 6.06
N ILE A 9 -9.28 -12.31 5.32
CA ILE A 9 -10.00 -11.12 4.83
C ILE A 9 -10.96 -10.58 5.88
N VAL A 10 -11.68 -11.47 6.59
CA VAL A 10 -12.69 -11.05 7.57
C VAL A 10 -12.13 -10.14 8.67
N PRO A 11 -10.96 -10.41 9.28
CA PRO A 11 -10.37 -9.49 10.26
C PRO A 11 -10.06 -8.09 9.67
N VAL A 12 -9.48 -8.04 8.46
CA VAL A 12 -9.08 -6.78 7.82
C VAL A 12 -10.31 -5.93 7.48
N PHE A 13 -11.26 -6.51 6.74
CA PHE A 13 -12.48 -5.79 6.38
C PHE A 13 -13.39 -5.56 7.58
N GLY A 14 -13.34 -6.41 8.60
CA GLY A 14 -14.03 -6.23 9.88
C GLY A 14 -13.56 -4.96 10.60
N VAL A 15 -12.24 -4.76 10.72
CA VAL A 15 -11.69 -3.53 11.33
C VAL A 15 -12.05 -2.29 10.51
N ILE A 16 -11.96 -2.37 9.16
CA ILE A 16 -12.40 -1.28 8.27
C ILE A 16 -13.89 -0.97 8.48
N ALA A 17 -14.74 -2.00 8.54
CA ALA A 17 -16.18 -1.83 8.76
C ALA A 17 -16.49 -1.22 10.13
N VAL A 18 -15.75 -1.59 11.17
CA VAL A 18 -15.88 -0.97 12.51
C VAL A 18 -15.50 0.50 12.44
N GLY A 19 -14.39 0.87 11.77
CA GLY A 19 -14.00 2.27 11.57
C GLY A 19 -15.06 3.09 10.81
N TYR A 20 -15.60 2.51 9.74
CA TYR A 20 -16.68 3.11 8.97
C TYR A 20 -17.95 3.31 9.82
N GLY A 21 -18.39 2.27 10.53
CA GLY A 21 -19.57 2.33 11.41
C GLY A 21 -19.39 3.36 12.52
N TYR A 22 -18.21 3.41 13.14
CA TYR A 22 -17.88 4.39 14.18
C TYR A 22 -18.00 5.82 13.66
N ALA A 23 -17.46 6.10 12.46
CA ALA A 23 -17.56 7.42 11.86
C ALA A 23 -18.99 7.80 11.47
N ARG A 24 -19.80 6.84 11.01
CA ARG A 24 -21.22 7.08 10.70
C ARG A 24 -22.06 7.39 11.95
N LEU A 25 -21.76 6.72 13.06
CA LEU A 25 -22.47 6.91 14.33
C LEU A 25 -22.08 8.22 15.04
N ARG A 26 -20.82 8.63 14.96
CA ARG A 26 -20.28 9.79 15.69
C ARG A 26 -20.24 11.09 14.88
N GLY A 27 -20.43 11.03 13.56
CA GLY A 27 -20.51 12.19 12.69
C GLY A 27 -19.19 12.97 12.54
N GLU A 28 -19.30 14.30 12.35
CA GLU A 28 -18.15 15.17 12.04
C GLU A 28 -17.07 15.23 13.12
N ARG A 29 -17.41 15.02 14.38
CA ARG A 29 -16.45 15.04 15.49
C ARG A 29 -15.33 14.00 15.29
N VAL A 30 -15.67 12.79 14.84
CA VAL A 30 -14.70 11.72 14.59
C VAL A 30 -13.82 12.01 13.38
N ARG A 31 -14.35 12.73 12.41
CA ARG A 31 -13.59 13.13 11.21
C ARG A 31 -12.41 14.04 11.58
N SER A 32 -12.64 14.99 12.49
CA SER A 32 -11.56 15.85 13.00
C SER A 32 -10.52 15.07 13.82
N GLU A 33 -10.99 14.12 14.65
CA GLU A 33 -10.12 13.25 15.47
C GLU A 33 -9.33 12.24 14.63
N ALA A 34 -9.87 11.78 13.48
CA ALA A 34 -9.16 10.91 12.56
C ALA A 34 -7.89 11.55 11.98
N GLY A 35 -7.85 12.87 11.88
CA GLY A 35 -6.63 13.61 11.53
C GLY A 35 -5.49 13.34 12.51
N ALA A 36 -5.78 13.38 13.82
CA ALA A 36 -4.80 13.09 14.88
C ALA A 36 -4.29 11.64 14.83
N LEU A 37 -5.19 10.67 14.58
CA LEU A 37 -4.81 9.27 14.39
C LEU A 37 -3.85 9.09 13.20
N ASN A 38 -4.12 9.76 12.09
CA ASN A 38 -3.24 9.71 10.93
C ASN A 38 -1.87 10.36 11.21
N VAL A 39 -1.84 11.48 11.90
CA VAL A 39 -0.60 12.15 12.31
C VAL A 39 0.23 11.23 13.21
N LEU A 40 -0.40 10.58 14.19
CA LEU A 40 0.25 9.61 15.07
C LEU A 40 0.81 8.40 14.28
N ASN A 41 0.01 7.85 13.38
CA ASN A 41 0.44 6.74 12.53
C ASN A 41 1.63 7.11 11.63
N LEU A 42 1.57 8.27 10.96
CA LEU A 42 2.61 8.67 10.01
C LEU A 42 3.91 9.11 10.69
N ASN A 43 3.83 9.74 11.87
CA ASN A 43 4.99 10.35 12.49
C ASN A 43 5.62 9.53 13.63
N LEU A 44 4.91 8.54 14.18
CA LEU A 44 5.42 7.71 15.26
C LEU A 44 5.26 6.22 15.01
N LEU A 45 4.02 5.72 14.90
CA LEU A 45 3.77 4.28 14.87
C LEU A 45 4.29 3.63 13.58
N GLY A 46 4.07 4.26 12.42
CA GLY A 46 4.56 3.77 11.13
C GLY A 46 6.08 3.73 11.02
N PRO A 47 6.82 4.80 11.37
CA PRO A 47 8.28 4.75 11.47
C PRO A 47 8.79 3.64 12.37
N LEU A 48 8.18 3.42 13.54
CA LEU A 48 8.54 2.34 14.46
C LEU A 48 8.23 0.96 13.86
N LEU A 49 7.08 0.79 13.19
CA LEU A 49 6.74 -0.43 12.48
C LEU A 49 7.79 -0.75 11.41
N CYS A 50 8.14 0.23 10.56
CA CYS A 50 9.15 0.04 9.53
C CYS A 50 10.52 -0.29 10.12
N PHE A 51 10.93 0.44 11.16
CA PHE A 51 12.18 0.17 11.87
C PHE A 51 12.21 -1.26 12.41
N THR A 52 11.24 -1.66 13.24
CA THR A 52 11.27 -2.94 13.92
C THR A 52 11.08 -4.13 12.98
N ALA A 53 10.30 -3.97 11.90
CA ALA A 53 10.14 -4.99 10.88
C ALA A 53 11.43 -5.29 10.10
N LEU A 54 12.22 -4.25 9.80
CA LEU A 54 13.47 -4.39 9.05
C LEU A 54 14.66 -4.71 9.96
N ALA A 55 14.69 -4.19 11.18
CA ALA A 55 15.72 -4.48 12.17
C ALA A 55 15.56 -5.86 12.82
N ALA A 56 14.50 -6.61 12.52
CA ALA A 56 14.29 -7.96 13.02
C ALA A 56 15.47 -8.88 12.63
N LYS A 57 15.86 -9.77 13.56
CA LYS A 57 17.04 -10.65 13.38
C LYS A 57 16.93 -11.56 12.15
N ASP A 58 15.71 -11.94 11.79
CA ASP A 58 15.42 -12.87 10.69
C ASP A 58 15.25 -12.17 9.34
N PHE A 59 15.40 -10.82 9.29
CA PHE A 59 15.26 -10.07 8.05
C PHE A 59 16.62 -9.92 7.35
N GLU A 60 16.73 -10.48 6.14
CA GLU A 60 17.90 -10.35 5.27
C GLU A 60 17.49 -9.74 3.93
N ILE A 61 17.85 -8.47 3.71
CA ILE A 61 17.44 -7.71 2.52
C ILE A 61 17.94 -8.34 1.21
N ALA A 62 19.13 -8.93 1.21
CA ALA A 62 19.71 -9.54 0.02
C ALA A 62 18.85 -10.71 -0.51
N GLN A 63 18.26 -11.49 0.38
CA GLN A 63 17.36 -12.60 0.02
C GLN A 63 16.02 -12.11 -0.53
N ARG A 64 15.68 -10.81 -0.33
CA ARG A 64 14.42 -10.21 -0.79
C ARG A 64 14.56 -9.47 -2.12
N ALA A 65 15.77 -9.44 -2.71
CA ALA A 65 16.00 -8.76 -3.98
C ALA A 65 15.07 -9.24 -5.12
N PRO A 66 14.80 -10.56 -5.31
CA PRO A 66 13.84 -11.00 -6.33
C PRO A 66 12.44 -10.48 -6.08
N LEU A 67 11.97 -10.48 -4.82
CA LEU A 67 10.65 -9.97 -4.46
C LEU A 67 10.51 -8.46 -4.74
N LEU A 68 11.56 -7.68 -4.43
CA LEU A 68 11.58 -6.25 -4.71
C LEU A 68 11.64 -5.97 -6.21
N ALA A 69 12.42 -6.74 -6.98
CA ALA A 69 12.42 -6.68 -8.43
C ALA A 69 11.02 -7.01 -8.99
N GLY A 70 10.35 -8.03 -8.44
CA GLY A 70 8.98 -8.37 -8.80
C GLY A 70 8.00 -7.23 -8.54
N ALA A 71 8.08 -6.59 -7.39
CA ALA A 71 7.23 -5.42 -7.08
C ALA A 71 7.50 -4.24 -8.04
N ALA A 72 8.77 -4.00 -8.41
CA ALA A 72 9.11 -2.99 -9.41
C ALA A 72 8.53 -3.33 -10.80
N ILE A 73 8.58 -4.60 -11.21
CA ILE A 73 7.97 -5.08 -12.45
C ILE A 73 6.44 -4.88 -12.42
N VAL A 74 5.78 -5.23 -11.30
CA VAL A 74 4.34 -5.00 -11.14
C VAL A 74 4.00 -3.52 -11.34
N ILE A 75 4.71 -2.61 -10.69
CA ILE A 75 4.50 -1.16 -10.81
C ILE A 75 4.72 -0.69 -12.27
N ALA A 76 5.80 -1.14 -12.91
CA ALA A 76 6.14 -0.75 -14.28
C ALA A 76 5.11 -1.27 -15.29
N VAL A 77 4.75 -2.56 -15.23
CA VAL A 77 3.76 -3.18 -16.12
C VAL A 77 2.39 -2.54 -15.91
N SER A 78 2.00 -2.27 -14.65
CA SER A 78 0.74 -1.57 -14.36
C SER A 78 0.68 -0.20 -15.04
N GLY A 79 1.76 0.58 -14.98
CA GLY A 79 1.83 1.88 -15.66
C GLY A 79 1.79 1.77 -17.18
N LEU A 80 2.56 0.83 -17.74
CA LEU A 80 2.62 0.60 -19.18
C LEU A 80 1.27 0.17 -19.76
N LEU A 81 0.53 -0.68 -19.06
CA LEU A 81 -0.80 -1.14 -19.48
C LEU A 81 -1.89 -0.10 -19.20
N ALA A 82 -1.82 0.61 -18.08
CA ALA A 82 -2.81 1.62 -17.73
C ALA A 82 -2.78 2.84 -18.67
N TRP A 83 -1.64 3.17 -19.25
CA TRP A 83 -1.50 4.33 -20.15
C TRP A 83 -2.38 4.23 -21.41
N PRO A 84 -2.31 3.17 -22.23
CA PRO A 84 -3.20 3.02 -23.37
C PRO A 84 -4.65 2.87 -22.94
N ILE A 85 -4.94 2.18 -21.84
CA ILE A 85 -6.31 2.04 -21.32
C ILE A 85 -6.90 3.42 -20.98
N ALA A 86 -6.14 4.29 -20.31
CA ALA A 86 -6.57 5.65 -20.02
C ALA A 86 -6.97 6.41 -21.29
N ARG A 87 -6.13 6.34 -22.35
CA ARG A 87 -6.40 7.00 -23.63
C ARG A 87 -7.64 6.45 -24.33
N LEU A 88 -7.79 5.14 -24.37
CA LEU A 88 -8.94 4.48 -24.99
C LEU A 88 -10.25 4.78 -24.25
N ALA A 89 -10.21 4.90 -22.92
CA ALA A 89 -11.35 5.26 -22.09
C ALA A 89 -11.67 6.77 -22.07
N GLY A 90 -10.80 7.61 -22.67
CA GLY A 90 -10.95 9.06 -22.67
C GLY A 90 -10.61 9.75 -21.34
N PHE A 91 -9.74 9.12 -20.53
CA PHE A 91 -9.28 9.67 -19.26
C PHE A 91 -7.92 10.37 -19.41
N ASP A 92 -7.68 11.39 -18.59
CA ASP A 92 -6.33 11.96 -18.46
C ASP A 92 -5.41 10.92 -17.82
N ALA A 93 -4.30 10.61 -18.52
CA ALA A 93 -3.34 9.61 -18.04
C ALA A 93 -2.73 9.99 -16.68
N ARG A 94 -2.60 11.29 -16.38
CA ARG A 94 -2.08 11.79 -15.10
C ARG A 94 -3.04 11.53 -13.94
N THR A 95 -4.33 11.43 -14.23
CA THR A 95 -5.40 11.10 -13.28
C THR A 95 -5.51 9.59 -13.10
N PHE A 96 -5.41 8.82 -14.19
CA PHE A 96 -5.74 7.40 -14.18
C PHE A 96 -4.52 6.50 -13.89
N VAL A 97 -3.34 6.79 -14.47
CA VAL A 97 -2.19 5.89 -14.41
C VAL A 97 -1.59 5.74 -13.00
N PRO A 98 -1.35 6.83 -12.22
CA PRO A 98 -0.77 6.68 -10.88
C PRO A 98 -1.59 5.79 -9.93
N PRO A 99 -2.94 5.89 -9.86
CA PRO A 99 -3.74 4.95 -9.07
C PRO A 99 -3.64 3.49 -9.52
N MET A 100 -3.32 3.22 -10.78
CA MET A 100 -3.11 1.85 -11.28
C MET A 100 -1.72 1.31 -10.92
N MET A 101 -0.72 2.19 -10.79
CA MET A 101 0.65 1.83 -10.45
C MET A 101 0.86 1.68 -8.94
N PHE A 102 0.27 2.56 -8.14
CA PHE A 102 0.57 2.70 -6.71
C PHE A 102 -0.63 2.27 -5.87
N ASN A 103 -0.52 1.05 -5.39
CA ASN A 103 -1.55 0.38 -4.61
C ASN A 103 -1.46 0.67 -3.09
N ASN A 104 -2.46 0.25 -2.35
CA ASN A 104 -2.60 0.46 -0.90
C ASN A 104 -1.77 -0.55 -0.09
N CYS A 105 -0.49 -0.70 -0.43
CA CYS A 105 0.42 -1.65 0.21
C CYS A 105 0.70 -1.33 1.69
N GLY A 106 0.60 -0.05 2.11
CA GLY A 106 0.72 0.33 3.51
C GLY A 106 -0.49 -0.06 4.34
N ASN A 107 -1.62 0.67 4.17
CA ASN A 107 -2.77 0.53 5.06
C ASN A 107 -3.47 -0.84 4.96
N MET A 108 -3.44 -1.48 3.81
CA MET A 108 -4.11 -2.76 3.58
C MET A 108 -3.10 -3.90 3.37
N GLY A 109 -2.01 -3.64 2.65
CA GLY A 109 -1.04 -4.69 2.29
C GLY A 109 -0.27 -5.24 3.47
N LEU A 110 0.22 -4.41 4.40
CA LEU A 110 0.96 -4.88 5.58
C LEU A 110 0.12 -5.80 6.49
N PRO A 111 -1.12 -5.41 6.89
CA PRO A 111 -1.99 -6.31 7.65
C PRO A 111 -2.28 -7.63 6.94
N LEU A 112 -2.61 -7.56 5.65
CA LEU A 112 -2.92 -8.74 4.86
C LEU A 112 -1.71 -9.68 4.73
N ALA A 113 -0.51 -9.14 4.56
CA ALA A 113 0.71 -9.95 4.48
C ALA A 113 0.95 -10.72 5.79
N VAL A 114 0.80 -10.06 6.94
CA VAL A 114 0.96 -10.71 8.26
C VAL A 114 -0.11 -11.78 8.49
N LEU A 115 -1.36 -11.51 8.16
CA LEU A 115 -2.47 -12.48 8.35
C LEU A 115 -2.38 -13.65 7.37
N ALA A 116 -1.89 -13.43 6.14
CA ALA A 116 -1.81 -14.47 5.12
C ALA A 116 -0.59 -15.38 5.28
N PHE A 117 0.56 -14.80 5.65
CA PHE A 117 1.87 -15.45 5.60
C PHE A 117 2.60 -15.47 6.96
N GLY A 118 1.97 -14.95 8.02
CA GLY A 118 2.52 -14.89 9.36
C GLY A 118 3.42 -13.67 9.62
N PRO A 119 3.88 -13.50 10.88
CA PRO A 119 4.66 -12.32 11.30
C PRO A 119 5.98 -12.12 10.53
N ALA A 120 6.63 -13.19 10.06
CA ALA A 120 7.86 -13.12 9.26
C ALA A 120 7.67 -12.44 7.90
N ALA A 121 6.43 -12.36 7.41
CA ALA A 121 6.09 -11.67 6.16
C ALA A 121 6.13 -10.13 6.28
N LEU A 122 6.13 -9.59 7.50
CA LEU A 122 6.08 -8.14 7.71
C LEU A 122 7.30 -7.43 7.12
N GLY A 123 8.51 -7.95 7.36
CA GLY A 123 9.75 -7.34 6.83
C GLY A 123 9.75 -7.23 5.31
N PRO A 124 9.53 -8.33 4.55
CA PRO A 124 9.38 -8.29 3.09
C PRO A 124 8.26 -7.35 2.62
N ALA A 125 7.11 -7.35 3.29
CA ALA A 125 5.99 -6.46 2.94
C ALA A 125 6.34 -4.98 3.15
N VAL A 126 7.05 -4.64 4.24
CA VAL A 126 7.58 -3.29 4.49
C VAL A 126 8.60 -2.90 3.42
N ALA A 127 9.47 -3.81 2.99
CA ALA A 127 10.44 -3.54 1.93
C ALA A 127 9.73 -3.21 0.59
N MET A 128 8.71 -3.97 0.21
CA MET A 128 7.87 -3.66 -0.97
C MET A 128 7.13 -2.32 -0.83
N PHE A 129 6.58 -2.04 0.35
CA PHE A 129 5.92 -0.77 0.67
C PHE A 129 6.88 0.42 0.52
N VAL A 130 8.10 0.31 1.01
CA VAL A 130 9.13 1.35 0.89
C VAL A 130 9.53 1.58 -0.56
N LEU A 131 9.75 0.52 -1.33
CA LEU A 131 10.00 0.61 -2.76
C LEU A 131 8.86 1.32 -3.49
N SER A 132 7.62 0.89 -3.24
CA SER A 132 6.43 1.49 -3.82
C SER A 132 6.31 2.98 -3.48
N ASN A 133 6.50 3.37 -2.22
CA ASN A 133 6.45 4.77 -1.80
C ASN A 133 7.60 5.60 -2.41
N THR A 134 8.79 5.04 -2.51
CA THR A 134 9.93 5.70 -3.16
C THR A 134 9.61 6.01 -4.62
N LEU A 135 9.06 5.05 -5.35
CA LEU A 135 8.63 5.24 -6.73
C LEU A 135 7.41 6.18 -6.83
N HIS A 136 6.49 6.12 -5.86
CA HIS A 136 5.32 7.00 -5.83
C HIS A 136 5.70 8.47 -5.63
N PHE A 137 6.55 8.78 -4.65
CA PHE A 137 7.02 10.14 -4.40
C PHE A 137 8.02 10.66 -5.45
N SER A 138 8.68 9.79 -6.20
CA SER A 138 9.57 10.17 -7.29
C SER A 138 8.84 10.18 -8.64
N LEU A 139 8.52 9.02 -9.20
CA LEU A 139 7.89 8.86 -10.50
C LEU A 139 6.42 9.29 -10.49
N GLY A 140 5.64 8.84 -9.50
CA GLY A 140 4.21 9.14 -9.39
C GLY A 140 3.94 10.64 -9.30
N VAL A 141 4.65 11.34 -8.43
CA VAL A 141 4.57 12.80 -8.31
C VAL A 141 4.89 13.49 -9.63
N ARG A 142 5.91 13.04 -10.37
CA ARG A 142 6.26 13.63 -11.67
C ARG A 142 5.19 13.41 -12.73
N ILE A 143 4.51 12.27 -12.72
CA ILE A 143 3.38 11.99 -13.62
C ILE A 143 2.22 12.95 -13.30
N VAL A 144 1.81 13.03 -12.03
CA VAL A 144 0.69 13.88 -11.59
C VAL A 144 0.99 15.36 -11.83
N ALA A 145 2.20 15.82 -11.52
CA ALA A 145 2.63 17.22 -11.65
C ALA A 145 3.09 17.60 -13.07
N HIS A 146 2.86 16.78 -14.09
CA HIS A 146 3.24 17.02 -15.49
C HIS A 146 4.73 17.34 -15.67
N GLY A 147 5.60 16.74 -14.88
CA GLY A 147 7.05 16.98 -14.96
C GLY A 147 7.53 18.34 -14.43
N GLN A 148 6.62 19.22 -14.00
CA GLN A 148 6.94 20.58 -13.56
C GLN A 148 7.62 20.66 -12.20
N VAL A 149 7.68 19.55 -11.46
CA VAL A 149 8.27 19.48 -10.13
C VAL A 149 9.76 19.14 -10.25
N PRO A 150 10.66 19.97 -9.68
CA PRO A 150 12.08 19.69 -9.65
C PRO A 150 12.38 18.39 -8.90
N TRP A 151 13.37 17.62 -9.34
CA TRP A 151 13.81 16.39 -8.69
C TRP A 151 14.12 16.57 -7.19
N ARG A 152 14.66 17.72 -6.82
CA ARG A 152 14.91 18.09 -5.41
C ARG A 152 13.65 18.09 -4.53
N HIS A 153 12.48 18.40 -5.11
CA HIS A 153 11.21 18.34 -4.37
C HIS A 153 10.82 16.91 -4.08
N SER A 154 10.94 16.00 -5.05
CA SER A 154 10.70 14.58 -4.84
C SER A 154 11.59 14.00 -3.74
N LEU A 155 12.88 14.38 -3.70
CA LEU A 155 13.80 13.97 -2.64
C LEU A 155 13.37 14.48 -1.25
N ARG A 156 12.81 15.69 -1.16
CA ARG A 156 12.27 16.21 0.12
C ARG A 156 11.05 15.42 0.59
N LEU A 157 10.19 14.97 -0.31
CA LEU A 157 9.04 14.13 0.02
C LEU A 157 9.46 12.74 0.56
N LEU A 158 10.62 12.26 0.12
CA LEU A 158 11.22 11.02 0.66
C LEU A 158 11.78 11.21 2.08
N ALA A 159 12.10 12.43 2.51
CA ALA A 159 12.57 12.72 3.86
C ALA A 159 11.40 12.80 4.87
N ASN A 160 10.43 11.89 4.78
CA ASN A 160 9.34 11.77 5.75
C ASN A 160 9.71 10.78 6.89
N PRO A 161 9.06 10.87 8.06
CA PRO A 161 9.38 10.03 9.22
C PRO A 161 9.39 8.53 8.94
N MET A 162 8.50 8.05 8.07
CA MET A 162 8.39 6.64 7.70
C MET A 162 9.62 6.16 6.92
N MET A 163 10.14 6.97 5.99
CA MET A 163 11.38 6.68 5.27
C MET A 163 12.61 6.76 6.20
N ILE A 164 12.60 7.66 7.17
CA ILE A 164 13.66 7.76 8.18
C ILE A 164 13.67 6.49 9.05
N GLY A 165 12.51 6.06 9.57
CA GLY A 165 12.38 4.81 10.32
C GLY A 165 12.86 3.59 9.51
N THR A 166 12.53 3.56 8.23
CA THR A 166 13.01 2.55 7.28
C THR A 166 14.53 2.57 7.13
N ALA A 167 15.12 3.74 6.89
CA ALA A 167 16.57 3.88 6.71
C ALA A 167 17.33 3.42 7.96
N ILE A 168 16.84 3.79 9.14
CA ILE A 168 17.40 3.34 10.42
C ILE A 168 17.24 1.82 10.56
N GLY A 169 16.08 1.25 10.24
CA GLY A 169 15.83 -0.20 10.28
C GLY A 169 16.77 -0.99 9.36
N LEU A 170 16.98 -0.51 8.13
CA LEU A 170 17.92 -1.10 7.18
C LEU A 170 19.37 -1.00 7.68
N ALA A 171 19.77 0.14 8.24
CA ALA A 171 21.09 0.30 8.84
C ALA A 171 21.32 -0.69 9.98
N PHE A 172 20.29 -0.92 10.82
CA PHE A 172 20.32 -1.93 11.87
C PHE A 172 20.41 -3.35 11.32
N ALA A 173 19.67 -3.66 10.26
CA ALA A 173 19.72 -4.97 9.59
C ALA A 173 21.12 -5.30 9.07
N VAL A 174 21.84 -4.30 8.57
CA VAL A 174 23.22 -4.47 8.03
C VAL A 174 24.25 -4.47 9.15
N ALA A 175 24.19 -3.47 10.04
CA ALA A 175 25.24 -3.28 11.07
C ALA A 175 25.07 -4.22 12.28
N ARG A 176 23.84 -4.71 12.53
CA ARG A 176 23.47 -5.59 13.65
C ARG A 176 24.08 -5.14 15.01
N PRO A 177 23.93 -3.85 15.38
CA PRO A 177 24.48 -3.36 16.64
C PRO A 177 23.81 -4.06 17.82
N PRO A 178 24.51 -4.22 18.96
CA PRO A 178 23.87 -4.69 20.18
C PRO A 178 22.77 -3.71 20.60
N PHE A 179 21.56 -4.22 20.79
CA PHE A 179 20.40 -3.42 21.17
C PHE A 179 19.65 -4.13 22.29
N PRO A 180 19.29 -3.43 23.40
CA PRO A 180 18.59 -4.05 24.51
C PRO A 180 17.23 -4.61 24.08
N GLN A 181 17.02 -5.92 24.28
CA GLN A 181 15.80 -6.60 23.85
C GLN A 181 14.53 -5.97 24.44
N PRO A 182 14.47 -5.60 25.76
CA PRO A 182 13.25 -4.97 26.30
C PRO A 182 12.89 -3.65 25.59
N LEU A 183 13.90 -2.88 25.16
CA LEU A 183 13.66 -1.64 24.41
C LEU A 183 13.16 -1.94 22.99
N PHE A 184 13.73 -2.95 22.32
CA PHE A 184 13.25 -3.39 21.02
C PHE A 184 11.78 -3.85 21.10
N ASP A 185 11.43 -4.63 22.11
CA ASP A 185 10.07 -5.12 22.33
C ASP A 185 9.07 -3.99 22.60
N ALA A 186 9.49 -2.95 23.34
CA ALA A 186 8.66 -1.76 23.55
C ALA A 186 8.41 -0.98 22.24
N LEU A 187 9.46 -0.77 21.41
CA LEU A 187 9.34 -0.13 20.11
C LEU A 187 8.47 -0.96 19.15
N LYS A 188 8.63 -2.29 19.21
CA LYS A 188 7.83 -3.22 18.41
C LYS A 188 6.36 -3.18 18.80
N LEU A 189 6.04 -3.14 20.10
CA LEU A 189 4.66 -3.04 20.58
C LEU A 189 3.97 -1.77 20.07
N LEU A 190 4.67 -0.64 20.06
CA LEU A 190 4.17 0.61 19.48
C LEU A 190 4.02 0.50 17.95
N GLY A 191 5.00 -0.08 17.28
CA GLY A 191 4.95 -0.29 15.83
C GLY A 191 3.78 -1.19 15.42
N ASP A 192 3.58 -2.30 16.11
CA ASP A 192 2.50 -3.26 15.82
C ASP A 192 1.10 -2.62 15.95
N ALA A 193 0.92 -1.64 16.84
CA ALA A 193 -0.32 -0.88 16.97
C ALA A 193 -0.67 -0.07 15.69
N CYS A 194 0.31 0.23 14.85
CA CYS A 194 0.09 0.94 13.59
C CYS A 194 -0.88 0.19 12.67
N ILE A 195 -0.75 -1.13 12.58
CA ILE A 195 -1.52 -1.98 11.65
C ILE A 195 -3.04 -1.85 11.87
N PRO A 196 -3.60 -2.16 13.06
CA PRO A 196 -5.03 -2.02 13.28
C PRO A 196 -5.51 -0.56 13.20
N MET A 197 -4.69 0.40 13.61
CA MET A 197 -5.03 1.81 13.51
C MET A 197 -5.10 2.31 12.07
N MET A 198 -4.25 1.84 11.18
CA MET A 198 -4.32 2.14 9.75
C MET A 198 -5.61 1.62 9.09
N LEU A 199 -6.01 0.39 9.42
CA LEU A 199 -7.27 -0.19 8.91
C LEU A 199 -8.50 0.55 9.45
N PHE A 200 -8.51 0.87 10.73
CA PHE A 200 -9.59 1.63 11.36
C PHE A 200 -9.71 3.03 10.75
N ALA A 201 -8.59 3.74 10.60
CA ALA A 201 -8.55 5.05 9.98
C ALA A 201 -8.98 5.02 8.50
N LEU A 202 -8.65 3.94 7.77
CA LEU A 202 -9.13 3.73 6.40
C LEU A 202 -10.67 3.66 6.38
N GLY A 203 -11.27 2.91 7.31
CA GLY A 203 -12.73 2.83 7.45
C GLY A 203 -13.37 4.20 7.72
N ILE A 204 -12.81 5.00 8.60
CA ILE A 204 -13.29 6.37 8.88
C ILE A 204 -13.27 7.23 7.61
N ARG A 205 -12.16 7.20 6.86
CA ARG A 205 -12.00 7.99 5.62
C ARG A 205 -12.99 7.62 4.52
N MET A 206 -13.44 6.37 4.48
CA MET A 206 -14.41 5.92 3.47
C MET A 206 -15.78 6.60 3.59
N VAL A 207 -16.11 7.24 4.73
CA VAL A 207 -17.37 7.97 4.92
C VAL A 207 -17.38 9.31 4.17
N ASP A 208 -16.21 9.94 3.98
CA ASP A 208 -16.09 11.28 3.42
C ASP A 208 -15.97 11.31 1.90
N VAL A 209 -15.66 10.16 1.29
CA VAL A 209 -15.43 10.09 -0.14
C VAL A 209 -16.74 9.87 -0.88
N THR A 210 -17.09 10.81 -1.75
CA THR A 210 -18.22 10.71 -2.66
C THR A 210 -17.76 10.27 -4.03
N ALA A 211 -18.32 9.18 -4.57
CA ALA A 211 -18.05 8.73 -5.93
C ALA A 211 -18.90 9.55 -6.94
N ARG A 212 -18.55 10.82 -7.15
CA ARG A 212 -19.25 11.66 -8.15
C ARG A 212 -19.05 11.13 -9.57
N ASP A 213 -17.82 10.71 -9.90
CA ASP A 213 -17.44 10.15 -11.20
C ASP A 213 -17.36 8.61 -11.11
N TRP A 214 -18.52 7.95 -10.92
CA TRP A 214 -18.60 6.50 -10.74
C TRP A 214 -17.99 5.72 -11.91
N ARG A 215 -18.07 6.23 -13.16
CA ARG A 215 -17.55 5.56 -14.35
C ARG A 215 -16.04 5.32 -14.25
N ILE A 216 -15.24 6.34 -13.96
CA ILE A 216 -13.79 6.19 -13.80
C ILE A 216 -13.47 5.36 -12.57
N GLY A 217 -14.28 5.47 -11.49
CA GLY A 217 -14.14 4.68 -10.27
C GLY A 217 -14.27 3.18 -10.54
N VAL A 218 -15.33 2.74 -11.23
CA VAL A 218 -15.56 1.33 -11.57
C VAL A 218 -14.50 0.81 -12.53
N ILE A 219 -14.16 1.56 -13.57
CA ILE A 219 -13.11 1.15 -14.51
C ILE A 219 -11.77 1.02 -13.77
N GLY A 220 -11.42 1.97 -12.91
CA GLY A 220 -10.20 1.90 -12.10
C GLY A 220 -10.18 0.74 -11.12
N ALA A 221 -11.32 0.42 -10.50
CA ALA A 221 -11.46 -0.71 -9.57
C ALA A 221 -11.24 -2.09 -10.24
N ILE A 222 -11.56 -2.19 -11.54
CA ILE A 222 -11.33 -3.40 -12.33
C ILE A 222 -9.90 -3.40 -12.89
N VAL A 223 -9.47 -2.29 -13.49
CA VAL A 223 -8.18 -2.22 -14.19
C VAL A 223 -7.01 -2.35 -13.22
N CYS A 224 -7.07 -1.72 -12.04
CA CYS A 224 -5.97 -1.74 -11.07
C CYS A 224 -5.52 -3.18 -10.73
N PRO A 225 -6.37 -4.07 -10.21
CA PRO A 225 -5.96 -5.44 -9.92
C PRO A 225 -5.62 -6.24 -11.17
N VAL A 226 -6.27 -6.00 -12.31
CA VAL A 226 -6.00 -6.72 -13.57
C VAL A 226 -4.58 -6.41 -14.07
N VAL A 227 -4.21 -5.12 -14.16
CA VAL A 227 -2.85 -4.75 -14.63
C VAL A 227 -1.79 -5.10 -13.60
N GLY A 228 -2.12 -5.02 -12.30
CA GLY A 228 -1.24 -5.47 -11.23
C GLY A 228 -0.95 -6.96 -11.34
N LEU A 229 -1.98 -7.80 -11.42
CA LEU A 229 -1.83 -9.25 -11.58
C LEU A 229 -1.11 -9.63 -12.89
N ALA A 230 -1.36 -8.92 -13.99
CA ALA A 230 -0.57 -9.10 -15.22
C ALA A 230 0.91 -8.86 -14.96
N GLY A 231 1.27 -7.80 -14.20
CA GLY A 231 2.64 -7.54 -13.76
C GLY A 231 3.20 -8.65 -12.86
N ALA A 232 2.37 -9.21 -11.96
CA ALA A 232 2.79 -10.31 -11.08
C ALA A 232 3.09 -11.58 -11.89
N PHE A 233 2.27 -11.92 -12.90
CA PHE A 233 2.54 -13.05 -13.79
C PHE A 233 3.82 -12.85 -14.61
N VAL A 234 4.08 -11.64 -15.10
CA VAL A 234 5.34 -11.32 -15.79
C VAL A 234 6.53 -11.49 -14.84
N ALA A 235 6.44 -10.99 -13.62
CA ALA A 235 7.49 -11.11 -12.63
C ALA A 235 7.73 -12.58 -12.22
N ASP A 236 6.66 -13.35 -12.00
CA ASP A 236 6.71 -14.77 -11.65
C ASP A 236 7.41 -15.61 -12.75
N ALA A 237 7.16 -15.26 -14.01
CA ALA A 237 7.82 -15.92 -15.15
C ALA A 237 9.31 -15.55 -15.32
N LEU A 238 9.73 -14.39 -14.83
CA LEU A 238 11.10 -13.88 -14.99
C LEU A 238 11.99 -14.13 -13.76
N LEU A 239 11.38 -14.30 -12.59
CA LEU A 239 12.10 -14.35 -11.31
C LEU A 239 11.84 -15.69 -10.61
N ALA A 240 12.89 -16.27 -10.04
CA ALA A 240 12.77 -17.46 -9.19
C ALA A 240 12.31 -17.06 -7.79
N LEU A 241 11.00 -16.87 -7.61
CA LEU A 241 10.39 -16.59 -6.31
C LEU A 241 10.09 -17.89 -5.57
N ASP A 242 10.35 -17.91 -4.26
CA ASP A 242 9.83 -18.97 -3.40
C ASP A 242 8.30 -18.86 -3.25
N ALA A 243 7.63 -19.90 -2.78
CA ALA A 243 6.17 -19.92 -2.66
C ALA A 243 5.63 -18.77 -1.80
N THR A 244 6.35 -18.39 -0.74
CA THR A 244 5.96 -17.27 0.13
C THR A 244 6.12 -15.92 -0.58
N GLY A 245 7.25 -15.70 -1.24
CA GLY A 245 7.51 -14.49 -2.02
C GLY A 245 6.53 -14.32 -3.17
N ARG A 246 6.23 -15.41 -3.89
CA ARG A 246 5.20 -15.46 -4.92
C ARG A 246 3.84 -15.05 -4.35
N GLY A 247 3.41 -15.67 -3.24
CA GLY A 247 2.16 -15.33 -2.57
C GLY A 247 2.08 -13.85 -2.16
N GLN A 248 3.17 -13.29 -1.59
CA GLN A 248 3.25 -11.89 -1.22
C GLN A 248 3.20 -10.95 -2.45
N LEU A 249 3.84 -11.34 -3.56
CA LEU A 249 3.83 -10.55 -4.79
C LEU A 249 2.42 -10.49 -5.42
N PHE A 250 1.72 -11.63 -5.49
CA PHE A 250 0.35 -11.67 -6.00
C PHE A 250 -0.63 -10.92 -5.09
N LEU A 251 -0.44 -11.01 -3.77
CA LEU A 251 -1.18 -10.16 -2.83
C LEU A 251 -0.93 -8.67 -3.12
N PHE A 252 0.35 -8.25 -3.21
CA PHE A 252 0.73 -6.87 -3.52
C PHE A 252 0.09 -6.38 -4.82
N ALA A 253 0.10 -7.20 -5.86
CA ALA A 253 -0.43 -6.88 -7.18
C ALA A 253 -1.96 -6.71 -7.20
N ALA A 254 -2.68 -7.42 -6.34
CA ALA A 254 -4.15 -7.40 -6.26
C ALA A 254 -4.70 -6.31 -5.34
N LEU A 255 -3.84 -5.56 -4.64
CA LEU A 255 -4.25 -4.49 -3.74
C LEU A 255 -4.93 -3.33 -4.49
N PRO A 256 -5.91 -2.67 -3.88
CA PRO A 256 -6.59 -1.51 -4.46
C PRO A 256 -5.68 -0.28 -4.51
N PRO A 257 -6.09 0.79 -5.22
CA PRO A 257 -5.33 2.05 -5.27
C PRO A 257 -5.07 2.66 -3.89
N ALA A 258 -3.86 3.20 -3.70
CA ALA A 258 -3.49 3.88 -2.46
C ALA A 258 -4.27 5.19 -2.25
N VAL A 259 -4.64 5.48 -1.01
CA VAL A 259 -5.25 6.78 -0.62
C VAL A 259 -4.29 7.95 -0.91
N LEU A 260 -2.99 7.71 -0.90
CA LEU A 260 -1.97 8.71 -1.22
C LEU A 260 -2.14 9.28 -2.64
N ASN A 261 -2.66 8.51 -3.60
CA ASN A 261 -2.95 9.01 -4.95
C ASN A 261 -3.93 10.21 -4.91
N PHE A 262 -5.00 10.10 -4.09
CA PHE A 262 -5.96 11.18 -3.91
C PHE A 262 -5.28 12.41 -3.27
N MET A 263 -4.49 12.24 -2.22
CA MET A 263 -3.79 13.34 -1.56
C MET A 263 -2.84 14.08 -2.53
N LEU A 264 -2.12 13.36 -3.38
CA LEU A 264 -1.27 13.96 -4.40
C LEU A 264 -2.10 14.68 -5.48
N ALA A 265 -3.22 14.11 -5.90
CA ALA A 265 -4.13 14.75 -6.85
C ALA A 265 -4.68 16.08 -6.29
N GLU A 266 -4.98 16.16 -4.99
CA GLU A 266 -5.36 17.42 -4.32
C GLU A 266 -4.22 18.44 -4.34
N VAL A 267 -3.02 18.04 -3.91
CA VAL A 267 -1.85 18.93 -3.85
C VAL A 267 -1.51 19.51 -5.22
N TYR A 268 -1.56 18.68 -6.27
CA TYR A 268 -1.21 19.08 -7.64
C TYR A 268 -2.43 19.51 -8.48
N ARG A 269 -3.63 19.56 -7.88
CA ARG A 269 -4.90 19.93 -8.52
C ARG A 269 -5.20 19.14 -9.81
N GLN A 270 -4.86 17.84 -9.79
CA GLN A 270 -5.06 16.92 -10.91
C GLN A 270 -6.33 16.09 -10.71
N GLU A 271 -7.48 16.65 -11.08
CA GLU A 271 -8.81 16.02 -11.02
C GLU A 271 -9.05 15.19 -9.73
N PRO A 272 -8.91 15.78 -8.52
CA PRO A 272 -8.94 15.03 -7.25
C PRO A 272 -10.25 14.26 -7.04
N GLU A 273 -11.40 14.77 -7.50
CA GLU A 273 -12.70 14.09 -7.38
C GLU A 273 -12.72 12.75 -8.15
N LYS A 274 -12.07 12.69 -9.32
CA LYS A 274 -11.95 11.46 -10.10
C LYS A 274 -11.02 10.45 -9.42
N VAL A 275 -9.87 10.92 -8.92
CA VAL A 275 -8.94 10.06 -8.18
C VAL A 275 -9.56 9.56 -6.87
N ALA A 276 -10.36 10.39 -6.19
CA ALA A 276 -11.15 9.98 -5.03
C ALA A 276 -12.11 8.83 -5.38
N SER A 277 -12.83 8.95 -6.50
CA SER A 277 -13.75 7.91 -6.98
C SER A 277 -13.01 6.61 -7.29
N ILE A 278 -11.85 6.66 -7.98
CA ILE A 278 -11.00 5.48 -8.25
C ILE A 278 -10.57 4.82 -6.92
N THR A 279 -10.12 5.63 -5.98
CA THR A 279 -9.62 5.14 -4.69
C THR A 279 -10.74 4.50 -3.87
N LEU A 280 -11.90 5.16 -3.75
CA LEU A 280 -13.03 4.64 -2.98
C LEU A 280 -13.55 3.32 -3.56
N VAL A 281 -13.94 3.35 -4.85
CA VAL A 281 -14.53 2.17 -5.50
C VAL A 281 -13.52 1.02 -5.54
N GLY A 282 -12.23 1.32 -5.76
CA GLY A 282 -11.16 0.35 -5.72
C GLY A 282 -11.01 -0.31 -4.34
N ASN A 283 -11.00 0.48 -3.26
CA ASN A 283 -10.90 -0.08 -1.91
C ASN A 283 -12.15 -0.88 -1.50
N LEU A 284 -13.35 -0.54 -1.98
CA LEU A 284 -14.55 -1.37 -1.82
C LEU A 284 -14.43 -2.69 -2.62
N ALA A 285 -13.97 -2.61 -3.87
CA ALA A 285 -13.78 -3.79 -4.72
C ALA A 285 -12.65 -4.71 -4.24
N ALA A 286 -11.79 -4.26 -3.33
CA ALA A 286 -10.72 -5.07 -2.74
C ALA A 286 -11.24 -6.31 -2.02
N VAL A 287 -12.50 -6.33 -1.58
CA VAL A 287 -13.16 -7.52 -1.04
C VAL A 287 -13.19 -8.68 -2.04
N ALA A 288 -13.09 -8.39 -3.33
CA ALA A 288 -13.02 -9.41 -4.39
C ALA A 288 -11.60 -9.56 -4.96
N SER A 289 -10.87 -8.45 -5.21
CA SER A 289 -9.56 -8.52 -5.85
C SER A 289 -8.48 -9.14 -4.94
N VAL A 290 -8.50 -8.86 -3.64
CA VAL A 290 -7.54 -9.41 -2.68
C VAL A 290 -7.68 -10.93 -2.55
N PRO A 291 -8.90 -11.51 -2.37
CA PRO A 291 -9.08 -12.95 -2.43
C PRO A 291 -8.56 -13.60 -3.71
N ALA A 292 -8.83 -12.97 -4.86
CA ALA A 292 -8.37 -13.48 -6.15
C ALA A 292 -6.83 -13.51 -6.24
N GLY A 293 -6.16 -12.44 -5.80
CA GLY A 293 -4.70 -12.39 -5.73
C GLY A 293 -4.11 -13.43 -4.78
N LEU A 294 -4.70 -13.60 -3.59
CA LEU A 294 -4.28 -14.64 -2.64
C LEU A 294 -4.49 -16.05 -3.21
N ALA A 295 -5.63 -16.29 -3.87
CA ALA A 295 -5.90 -17.59 -4.49
C ALA A 295 -4.86 -17.93 -5.57
N LEU A 296 -4.53 -16.97 -6.44
CA LEU A 296 -3.52 -17.14 -7.49
C LEU A 296 -2.09 -17.30 -6.92
N GLY A 297 -1.76 -16.54 -5.88
CA GLY A 297 -0.45 -16.63 -5.24
C GLY A 297 -0.22 -17.91 -4.43
N LEU A 298 -1.31 -18.53 -3.91
CA LEU A 298 -1.26 -19.74 -3.10
C LEU A 298 -1.53 -21.02 -3.92
N ALA A 299 -1.85 -20.91 -5.20
CA ALA A 299 -2.23 -22.03 -6.08
C ALA A 299 -1.03 -22.82 -6.62
N SER A 300 0.16 -22.72 -6.04
CA SER A 300 1.39 -23.44 -6.44
C SER A 300 1.71 -24.58 -5.51
#